data_622b3803a3e99d6a3faec13b98327f49
#
_entry.id   622b3803a3e99d6a3faec13b98327f49
#
_cell.length_a   1.000
_cell.length_b   1.000
_cell.length_c   1.000
_cell.angle_alpha   90.00
_cell.angle_beta   90.00
_cell.angle_gamma   90.00
#
_symmetry.space_group_name_H-M   'P 1'
#
loop_
_entity.id
_entity.type
_entity.pdbx_description
1 polymer ?
#
loop_
_entity_poly.entity_id
_entity_poly.type
_entity_poly.pdbx_seq_one_letter_code
_entity_poly.pdbx_strand_id
1 'polypeptide(L)'
;MMNEKLQAAFNDQINKELYSEYLYLAMKIYFLEQNLNGFANWFDVQVQEERAHAMGLFNYLNDREGSLKLEAIDKPVVEGNTPVAIFEQVLKHEKFVTERISALMDVADEAHDRAALSFLDWYIKEQVEEEATASTILGTLRLIGDDKKGLLMLDRELAARTFTAPTIG
;
A
#
# COMPACT_ATOMS: atom_id res chain seq x y z
N MET A 1 5.05 -27.14 10.25
CA MET A 1 4.14 -26.83 9.11
C MET A 1 3.23 -25.68 9.55
N MET A 2 3.09 -24.64 8.75
CA MET A 2 2.23 -23.49 9.08
C MET A 2 0.76 -23.92 9.11
N ASN A 3 -0.02 -23.37 10.05
CA ASN A 3 -1.45 -23.63 10.18
C ASN A 3 -2.21 -23.26 8.89
N GLU A 4 -3.17 -24.07 8.45
CA GLU A 4 -3.92 -23.84 7.20
C GLU A 4 -4.70 -22.51 7.20
N LYS A 5 -5.31 -22.12 8.34
CA LYS A 5 -6.00 -20.83 8.48
C LYS A 5 -5.03 -19.67 8.29
N LEU A 6 -3.82 -19.78 8.83
CA LEU A 6 -2.78 -18.77 8.69
C LEU A 6 -2.26 -18.69 7.25
N GLN A 7 -2.04 -19.83 6.57
CA GLN A 7 -1.67 -19.87 5.16
C GLN A 7 -2.73 -19.18 4.26
N ALA A 8 -4.01 -19.46 4.52
CA ALA A 8 -5.10 -18.81 3.79
C ALA A 8 -5.11 -17.31 4.01
N ALA A 9 -4.86 -16.84 5.24
CA ALA A 9 -4.81 -15.42 5.56
C ALA A 9 -3.61 -14.71 4.90
N PHE A 10 -2.43 -15.36 4.82
CA PHE A 10 -1.29 -14.85 4.06
C PHE A 10 -1.61 -14.73 2.55
N ASN A 11 -2.22 -15.75 1.96
CA ASN A 11 -2.61 -15.71 0.54
C ASN A 11 -3.62 -14.60 0.24
N ASP A 12 -4.60 -14.39 1.13
CA ASP A 12 -5.56 -13.30 0.99
C ASP A 12 -4.87 -11.92 1.11
N GLN A 13 -3.93 -11.78 2.04
CA GLN A 13 -3.18 -10.53 2.16
C GLN A 13 -2.28 -10.26 0.94
N ILE A 14 -1.60 -11.28 0.38
CA ILE A 14 -0.85 -11.14 -0.88
C ILE A 14 -1.75 -10.59 -1.99
N ASN A 15 -3.00 -11.10 -2.11
CA ASN A 15 -3.96 -10.59 -3.08
C ASN A 15 -4.30 -9.11 -2.82
N LYS A 16 -4.44 -8.69 -1.57
CA LYS A 16 -4.76 -7.29 -1.22
C LYS A 16 -3.60 -6.34 -1.50
N GLU A 17 -2.35 -6.74 -1.27
CA GLU A 17 -1.18 -5.94 -1.65
C GLU A 17 -1.07 -5.81 -3.20
N LEU A 18 -1.32 -6.89 -3.93
CA LEU A 18 -1.38 -6.83 -5.40
C LEU A 18 -2.54 -5.96 -5.89
N TYR A 19 -3.68 -5.95 -5.20
CA TYR A 19 -4.76 -5.01 -5.48
C TYR A 19 -4.34 -3.56 -5.21
N SER A 20 -3.64 -3.29 -4.10
CA SER A 20 -3.10 -1.96 -3.78
C SER A 20 -2.19 -1.44 -4.90
N GLU A 21 -1.26 -2.29 -5.37
CA GLU A 21 -0.42 -2.00 -6.54
C GLU A 21 -1.26 -1.57 -7.75
N TYR A 22 -2.30 -2.33 -8.06
CA TYR A 22 -3.16 -2.08 -9.23
C TYR A 22 -4.02 -0.83 -9.05
N LEU A 23 -4.51 -0.56 -7.83
CA LEU A 23 -5.25 0.66 -7.49
C LEU A 23 -4.36 1.90 -7.66
N TYR A 24 -3.13 1.87 -7.15
CA TYR A 24 -2.20 2.99 -7.27
C TYR A 24 -1.74 3.22 -8.71
N LEU A 25 -1.62 2.16 -9.50
CA LEU A 25 -1.40 2.29 -10.94
C LEU A 25 -2.58 3.01 -11.64
N ALA A 26 -3.82 2.72 -11.24
CA ALA A 26 -4.99 3.42 -11.76
C ALA A 26 -5.03 4.90 -11.33
N MET A 27 -4.66 5.21 -10.08
CA MET A 27 -4.56 6.59 -9.60
C MET A 27 -3.45 7.38 -10.33
N LYS A 28 -2.33 6.74 -10.65
CA LYS A 28 -1.27 7.33 -11.48
C LYS A 28 -1.80 7.85 -12.83
N ILE A 29 -2.70 7.10 -13.48
CA ILE A 29 -3.29 7.49 -14.77
C ILE A 29 -3.97 8.85 -14.65
N TYR A 30 -4.77 9.08 -13.61
CA TYR A 30 -5.42 10.36 -13.37
C TYR A 30 -4.41 11.53 -13.37
N PHE A 31 -3.30 11.40 -12.65
CA PHE A 31 -2.30 12.47 -12.55
C PHE A 31 -1.54 12.69 -13.85
N LEU A 32 -1.30 11.64 -14.63
CA LEU A 32 -0.72 11.78 -15.98
C LEU A 32 -1.65 12.56 -16.91
N GLU A 33 -2.96 12.32 -16.86
CA GLU A 33 -3.96 13.05 -17.65
C GLU A 33 -4.07 14.53 -17.26
N GLN A 34 -3.75 14.86 -16.00
CA GLN A 34 -3.70 16.24 -15.50
C GLN A 34 -2.34 16.94 -15.72
N ASN A 35 -1.35 16.27 -16.34
CA ASN A 35 0.04 16.75 -16.46
C ASN A 35 0.72 17.05 -15.11
N LEU A 36 0.32 16.35 -14.04
CA LEU A 36 0.92 16.38 -12.72
C LEU A 36 1.90 15.21 -12.56
N ASN A 37 3.05 15.35 -13.24
CA ASN A 37 4.04 14.27 -13.34
C ASN A 37 4.75 13.94 -12.02
N GLY A 38 4.82 14.89 -11.09
CA GLY A 38 5.37 14.64 -9.76
C GLY A 38 4.45 13.76 -8.91
N PHE A 39 3.15 14.02 -8.94
CA PHE A 39 2.16 13.12 -8.34
C PHE A 39 2.19 11.74 -9.00
N ALA A 40 2.24 11.70 -10.34
CA ALA A 40 2.34 10.44 -11.06
C ALA A 40 3.59 9.64 -10.68
N ASN A 41 4.73 10.30 -10.43
CA ASN A 41 5.95 9.68 -9.91
C ASN A 41 5.76 9.15 -8.48
N TRP A 42 5.07 9.89 -7.62
CA TRP A 42 4.78 9.43 -6.27
C TRP A 42 3.98 8.11 -6.30
N PHE A 43 2.96 8.02 -7.15
CA PHE A 43 2.20 6.79 -7.35
C PHE A 43 3.01 5.68 -8.03
N ASP A 44 3.97 6.01 -8.90
CA ASP A 44 4.87 5.01 -9.49
C ASP A 44 5.73 4.33 -8.43
N VAL A 45 6.20 5.10 -7.45
CA VAL A 45 6.94 4.56 -6.29
C VAL A 45 6.01 3.70 -5.43
N GLN A 46 4.76 4.16 -5.13
CA GLN A 46 3.79 3.34 -4.39
C GLN A 46 3.53 1.99 -5.08
N VAL A 47 3.36 1.97 -6.40
CA VAL A 47 3.19 0.73 -7.18
C VAL A 47 4.35 -0.25 -6.92
N GLN A 48 5.59 0.24 -6.88
CA GLN A 48 6.78 -0.58 -6.62
C GLN A 48 6.83 -1.06 -5.16
N GLU A 49 6.43 -0.21 -4.22
CA GLU A 49 6.37 -0.55 -2.78
C GLU A 49 5.32 -1.63 -2.53
N GLU A 50 4.10 -1.50 -3.05
CA GLU A 50 3.05 -2.51 -2.90
C GLU A 50 3.45 -3.85 -3.52
N ARG A 51 4.14 -3.82 -4.67
CA ARG A 51 4.73 -5.03 -5.24
C ARG A 51 5.74 -5.67 -4.29
N ALA A 52 6.60 -4.87 -3.65
CA ALA A 52 7.57 -5.38 -2.68
C ALA A 52 6.89 -5.96 -1.44
N HIS A 53 5.82 -5.31 -0.94
CA HIS A 53 5.01 -5.82 0.17
C HIS A 53 4.38 -7.18 -0.16
N ALA A 54 3.74 -7.31 -1.32
CA ALA A 54 3.17 -8.58 -1.78
C ALA A 54 4.23 -9.67 -1.88
N MET A 55 5.40 -9.36 -2.46
CA MET A 55 6.48 -10.33 -2.62
C MET A 55 7.16 -10.70 -1.31
N GLY A 56 7.20 -9.80 -0.32
CA GLY A 56 7.66 -10.11 1.03
C GLY A 56 6.80 -11.22 1.67
N LEU A 57 5.48 -11.05 1.66
CA LEU A 57 4.53 -12.06 2.16
C LEU A 57 4.61 -13.37 1.37
N PHE A 58 4.72 -13.27 0.04
CA PHE A 58 4.85 -14.42 -0.86
C PHE A 58 6.09 -15.25 -0.54
N ASN A 59 7.25 -14.59 -0.42
CA ASN A 59 8.51 -15.26 -0.13
C ASN A 59 8.49 -15.88 1.27
N TYR A 60 7.98 -15.15 2.28
CA TYR A 60 7.83 -15.67 3.62
C TYR A 60 6.97 -16.94 3.66
N LEU A 61 5.82 -16.94 3.00
CA LEU A 61 4.94 -18.10 2.93
C LEU A 61 5.62 -19.28 2.23
N ASN A 62 6.36 -19.03 1.15
CA ASN A 62 7.15 -20.02 0.44
C ASN A 62 8.26 -20.62 1.32
N ASP A 63 9.01 -19.79 2.03
CA ASP A 63 10.11 -20.21 2.90
C ASP A 63 9.62 -21.02 4.10
N ARG A 64 8.37 -20.83 4.49
CA ARG A 64 7.68 -21.61 5.52
C ARG A 64 7.00 -22.87 4.97
N GLU A 65 7.31 -23.26 3.71
CA GLU A 65 6.71 -24.41 3.00
C GLU A 65 5.17 -24.33 2.96
N GLY A 66 4.62 -23.12 2.91
CA GLY A 66 3.19 -22.86 2.82
C GLY A 66 2.65 -23.01 1.38
N SER A 67 1.37 -23.31 1.27
CA SER A 67 0.68 -23.41 -0.04
C SER A 67 0.38 -22.04 -0.60
N LEU A 68 1.07 -21.64 -1.66
CA LEU A 68 0.81 -20.40 -2.40
C LEU A 68 -0.38 -20.57 -3.34
N LYS A 69 -1.30 -19.62 -3.31
CA LYS A 69 -2.48 -19.56 -4.20
C LYS A 69 -2.71 -18.13 -4.65
N LEU A 70 -2.78 -17.94 -5.95
CA LEU A 70 -3.14 -16.64 -6.53
C LEU A 70 -4.62 -16.65 -6.92
N GLU A 71 -5.33 -15.65 -6.47
CA GLU A 71 -6.73 -15.40 -6.78
C GLU A 71 -6.86 -14.21 -7.76
N ALA A 72 -8.06 -14.00 -8.30
CA ALA A 72 -8.33 -12.86 -9.16
C ALA A 72 -8.12 -11.54 -8.40
N ILE A 73 -7.50 -10.58 -9.07
CA ILE A 73 -7.38 -9.20 -8.56
C ILE A 73 -8.56 -8.41 -9.12
N ASP A 74 -9.32 -7.77 -8.23
CA ASP A 74 -10.48 -6.97 -8.60
C ASP A 74 -10.09 -5.77 -9.46
N LYS A 75 -11.03 -5.32 -10.29
CA LYS A 75 -10.87 -4.09 -11.06
C LYS A 75 -10.71 -2.90 -10.10
N PRO A 76 -9.63 -2.09 -10.24
CA PRO A 76 -9.45 -0.92 -9.39
C PRO A 76 -10.48 0.15 -9.74
N VAL A 77 -11.02 0.80 -8.71
CA VAL A 77 -11.97 1.91 -8.85
C VAL A 77 -11.37 3.14 -8.21
N VAL A 78 -11.09 4.17 -9.02
CA VAL A 78 -10.64 5.48 -8.54
C VAL A 78 -11.89 6.31 -8.25
N GLU A 79 -12.06 6.67 -6.98
CA GLU A 79 -13.17 7.50 -6.50
C GLU A 79 -12.74 8.97 -6.53
N GLY A 80 -13.54 9.80 -7.18
CA GLY A 80 -13.25 11.23 -7.25
C GLY A 80 -12.33 11.65 -8.41
N ASN A 81 -12.28 12.96 -8.62
CA ASN A 81 -11.64 13.59 -9.78
C ASN A 81 -10.82 14.84 -9.40
N THR A 82 -10.36 14.90 -8.16
CA THR A 82 -9.47 15.96 -7.66
C THR A 82 -8.30 15.34 -6.89
N PRO A 83 -7.13 16.00 -6.83
CA PRO A 83 -6.01 15.52 -6.04
C PRO A 83 -6.40 15.25 -4.57
N VAL A 84 -7.22 16.11 -3.97
CA VAL A 84 -7.72 15.94 -2.59
C VAL A 84 -8.54 14.65 -2.47
N ALA A 85 -9.53 14.44 -3.35
CA ALA A 85 -10.39 13.26 -3.31
C ALA A 85 -9.60 11.96 -3.50
N ILE A 86 -8.59 11.96 -4.39
CA ILE A 86 -7.73 10.80 -4.59
C ILE A 86 -6.90 10.50 -3.34
N PHE A 87 -6.30 11.51 -2.69
CA PHE A 87 -5.54 11.28 -1.45
C PHE A 87 -6.43 10.98 -0.24
N GLU A 88 -7.70 11.39 -0.23
CA GLU A 88 -8.68 10.88 0.74
C GLU A 88 -8.92 9.38 0.54
N GLN A 89 -9.02 8.93 -0.70
CA GLN A 89 -9.13 7.51 -1.02
C GLN A 89 -7.85 6.75 -0.65
N VAL A 90 -6.66 7.30 -0.91
CA VAL A 90 -5.37 6.71 -0.47
C VAL A 90 -5.39 6.50 1.03
N LEU A 91 -5.65 7.54 1.82
CA LEU A 91 -5.65 7.42 3.28
C LEU A 91 -6.69 6.41 3.79
N LYS A 92 -7.88 6.38 3.19
CA LYS A 92 -8.91 5.37 3.50
C LYS A 92 -8.44 3.95 3.18
N HIS A 93 -7.74 3.79 2.06
CA HIS A 93 -7.21 2.51 1.62
C HIS A 93 -6.09 2.03 2.53
N GLU A 94 -5.14 2.90 2.92
CA GLU A 94 -4.07 2.53 3.86
C GLU A 94 -4.61 2.12 5.24
N LYS A 95 -5.64 2.80 5.74
CA LYS A 95 -6.32 2.36 6.97
C LYS A 95 -6.96 0.99 6.83
N PHE A 96 -7.57 0.70 5.68
CA PHE A 96 -8.10 -0.63 5.38
C PHE A 96 -6.97 -1.69 5.36
N VAL A 97 -5.81 -1.39 4.73
CA VAL A 97 -4.66 -2.30 4.74
C VAL A 97 -4.15 -2.53 6.17
N THR A 98 -4.07 -1.48 6.98
CA THR A 98 -3.69 -1.58 8.41
C THR A 98 -4.62 -2.54 9.18
N GLU A 99 -5.94 -2.43 8.99
CA GLU A 99 -6.91 -3.34 9.60
C GLU A 99 -6.70 -4.80 9.14
N ARG A 100 -6.37 -4.99 7.86
CA ARG A 100 -6.08 -6.30 7.29
C ARG A 100 -4.82 -6.94 7.88
N ILE A 101 -3.73 -6.17 7.99
CA ILE A 101 -2.47 -6.62 8.60
C ILE A 101 -2.71 -6.97 10.08
N SER A 102 -3.47 -6.15 10.81
CA SER A 102 -3.84 -6.43 12.20
C SER A 102 -4.62 -7.74 12.33
N ALA A 103 -5.60 -7.97 11.45
CA ALA A 103 -6.36 -9.23 11.43
C ALA A 103 -5.48 -10.44 11.09
N LEU A 104 -4.48 -10.29 10.22
CA LEU A 104 -3.50 -11.34 9.92
C LEU A 104 -2.63 -11.65 11.15
N MET A 105 -2.23 -10.62 11.92
CA MET A 105 -1.52 -10.81 13.18
C MET A 105 -2.37 -11.55 14.21
N ASP A 106 -3.66 -11.24 14.31
CA ASP A 106 -4.58 -11.97 15.22
C ASP A 106 -4.63 -13.46 14.87
N VAL A 107 -4.69 -13.79 13.57
CA VAL A 107 -4.66 -15.21 13.11
C VAL A 107 -3.32 -15.87 13.45
N ALA A 108 -2.20 -15.15 13.35
CA ALA A 108 -0.89 -15.65 13.71
C ALA A 108 -0.76 -15.89 15.23
N ASP A 109 -1.34 -15.01 16.05
CA ASP A 109 -1.37 -15.13 17.51
C ASP A 109 -2.25 -16.32 17.95
N GLU A 110 -3.45 -16.45 17.40
CA GLU A 110 -4.32 -17.62 17.63
C GLU A 110 -3.62 -18.95 17.27
N ALA A 111 -2.79 -18.95 16.21
CA ALA A 111 -2.00 -20.10 15.80
C ALA A 111 -0.74 -20.32 16.66
N HIS A 112 -0.44 -19.41 17.61
CA HIS A 112 0.78 -19.35 18.40
C HIS A 112 2.07 -19.35 17.54
N ASP A 113 2.00 -18.80 16.32
CA ASP A 113 3.12 -18.72 15.38
C ASP A 113 3.96 -17.46 15.61
N ARG A 114 4.91 -17.57 16.55
CA ARG A 114 5.79 -16.45 16.92
C ARG A 114 6.67 -15.95 15.78
N ALA A 115 7.03 -16.81 14.84
CA ALA A 115 7.82 -16.42 13.68
C ALA A 115 6.98 -15.56 12.73
N ALA A 116 5.70 -15.90 12.52
CA ALA A 116 4.78 -15.08 11.76
C ALA A 116 4.54 -13.71 12.40
N LEU A 117 4.34 -13.67 13.73
CA LEU A 117 4.19 -12.40 14.46
C LEU A 117 5.43 -11.52 14.30
N SER A 118 6.63 -12.07 14.47
CA SER A 118 7.89 -11.34 14.31
C SER A 118 8.07 -10.81 12.89
N PHE A 119 7.71 -11.57 11.87
CA PHE A 119 7.76 -11.16 10.48
C PHE A 119 6.75 -10.02 10.18
N LEU A 120 5.51 -10.16 10.68
CA LEU A 120 4.44 -9.19 10.45
C LEU A 120 4.64 -7.86 11.20
N ASP A 121 5.48 -7.81 12.23
CA ASP A 121 5.80 -6.59 12.97
C ASP A 121 6.38 -5.50 12.05
N TRP A 122 7.12 -5.88 11.00
CA TRP A 122 7.58 -4.96 9.98
C TRP A 122 6.40 -4.28 9.26
N TYR A 123 5.38 -5.05 8.86
CA TYR A 123 4.20 -4.51 8.16
C TYR A 123 3.37 -3.56 9.03
N ILE A 124 3.27 -3.83 10.32
CA ILE A 124 2.59 -2.90 11.26
C ILE A 124 3.33 -1.56 11.32
N LYS A 125 4.65 -1.57 11.39
CA LYS A 125 5.46 -0.35 11.39
C LYS A 125 5.35 0.41 10.07
N GLU A 126 5.39 -0.32 8.97
CA GLU A 126 5.22 0.25 7.63
C GLU A 126 3.87 0.95 7.49
N GLN A 127 2.78 0.33 7.94
CA GLN A 127 1.46 0.94 7.86
C GLN A 127 1.34 2.25 8.65
N VAL A 128 2.06 2.40 9.75
CA VAL A 128 2.14 3.69 10.47
C VAL A 128 2.75 4.77 9.57
N GLU A 129 3.79 4.44 8.81
CA GLU A 129 4.45 5.37 7.89
C GLU A 129 3.58 5.68 6.67
N GLU A 130 2.92 4.68 6.09
CA GLU A 130 2.01 4.82 4.96
C GLU A 130 0.82 5.75 5.28
N GLU A 131 0.15 5.53 6.40
CA GLU A 131 -0.93 6.40 6.85
C GLU A 131 -0.44 7.83 7.15
N ALA A 132 0.71 7.98 7.79
CA ALA A 132 1.30 9.28 8.11
C ALA A 132 1.66 10.06 6.83
N THR A 133 2.25 9.38 5.85
CA THR A 133 2.62 9.98 4.55
C THR A 133 1.39 10.44 3.78
N ALA A 134 0.38 9.56 3.64
CA ALA A 134 -0.87 9.90 2.98
C ALA A 134 -1.59 11.07 3.66
N SER A 135 -1.65 11.06 5.00
CA SER A 135 -2.26 12.12 5.80
C SER A 135 -1.53 13.46 5.64
N THR A 136 -0.20 13.46 5.58
CA THR A 136 0.61 14.67 5.39
C THR A 136 0.37 15.29 4.03
N ILE A 137 0.38 14.51 2.95
CA ILE A 137 0.11 15.01 1.60
C ILE A 137 -1.32 15.54 1.50
N LEU A 138 -2.29 14.81 2.03
CA LEU A 138 -3.69 15.25 2.09
C LEU A 138 -3.85 16.58 2.84
N GLY A 139 -3.19 16.73 3.99
CA GLY A 139 -3.19 17.97 4.77
C GLY A 139 -2.60 19.14 3.98
N THR A 140 -1.50 18.92 3.27
CA THR A 140 -0.88 19.91 2.39
C THR A 140 -1.80 20.30 1.25
N LEU A 141 -2.45 19.34 0.59
CA LEU A 141 -3.41 19.59 -0.48
C LEU A 141 -4.61 20.43 0.00
N ARG A 142 -5.11 20.15 1.20
CA ARG A 142 -6.20 20.95 1.81
C ARG A 142 -5.79 22.38 2.13
N LEU A 143 -4.53 22.59 2.57
CA LEU A 143 -3.96 23.91 2.79
C LEU A 143 -3.78 24.69 1.50
N ILE A 144 -3.35 24.05 0.41
CA ILE A 144 -3.20 24.64 -0.92
C ILE A 144 -4.55 25.12 -1.45
N GLY A 145 -5.62 24.36 -1.22
CA GLY A 145 -6.94 24.67 -1.78
C GLY A 145 -6.90 24.80 -3.29
N ASP A 146 -7.41 25.91 -3.81
CA ASP A 146 -7.49 26.19 -5.26
C ASP A 146 -6.23 26.87 -5.85
N ASP A 147 -5.17 27.06 -5.06
CA ASP A 147 -3.94 27.69 -5.52
C ASP A 147 -3.14 26.79 -6.46
N LYS A 148 -3.21 27.06 -7.75
CA LYS A 148 -2.48 26.31 -8.79
C LYS A 148 -0.96 26.39 -8.63
N LYS A 149 -0.43 27.49 -8.08
CA LYS A 149 1.02 27.61 -7.85
C LYS A 149 1.46 26.68 -6.71
N GLY A 150 0.70 26.65 -5.63
CA GLY A 150 0.93 25.71 -4.54
C GLY A 150 0.86 24.25 -5.00
N LEU A 151 -0.11 23.91 -5.84
CA LEU A 151 -0.22 22.57 -6.41
C LEU A 151 1.00 22.19 -7.27
N LEU A 152 1.49 23.09 -8.12
CA LEU A 152 2.69 22.86 -8.93
C LEU A 152 3.97 22.77 -8.08
N MET A 153 4.04 23.48 -6.95
CA MET A 153 5.15 23.35 -6.02
C MET A 153 5.17 21.96 -5.38
N LEU A 154 4.02 21.47 -4.90
CA LEU A 154 3.89 20.12 -4.36
C LEU A 154 4.19 19.05 -5.40
N ASP A 155 3.73 19.22 -6.64
CA ASP A 155 4.04 18.33 -7.76
C ASP A 155 5.56 18.17 -7.96
N ARG A 156 6.30 19.29 -7.96
CA ARG A 156 7.76 19.27 -8.07
C ARG A 156 8.45 18.60 -6.89
N GLU A 157 7.93 18.77 -5.68
CA GLU A 157 8.43 18.10 -4.49
C GLU A 157 8.24 16.58 -4.59
N LEU A 158 7.06 16.13 -4.99
CA LEU A 158 6.74 14.71 -5.13
C LEU A 158 7.53 14.03 -6.27
N ALA A 159 7.97 14.79 -7.28
CA ALA A 159 8.82 14.29 -8.36
C ALA A 159 10.20 13.82 -7.89
N ALA A 160 10.65 14.25 -6.72
CA ALA A 160 11.95 13.86 -6.16
C ALA A 160 11.94 12.48 -5.48
N ARG A 161 10.77 11.90 -5.22
CA ARG A 161 10.65 10.59 -4.57
C ARG A 161 11.24 9.49 -5.44
N THR A 162 12.03 8.61 -4.84
CA THR A 162 12.62 7.45 -5.49
C THR A 162 12.26 6.17 -4.74
N PHE A 163 12.14 5.06 -5.47
CA PHE A 163 11.93 3.75 -4.87
C PHE A 163 13.26 3.20 -4.30
N THR A 164 13.18 2.71 -3.08
CA THR A 164 14.24 1.89 -2.46
C THR A 164 13.60 0.60 -1.98
N ALA A 165 14.11 -0.53 -2.48
CA ALA A 165 13.57 -1.84 -2.09
C ALA A 165 13.66 -2.02 -0.56
N PRO A 166 12.56 -2.30 0.13
CA PRO A 166 12.58 -2.51 1.57
C PRO A 166 13.27 -3.81 1.94
N THR A 167 13.88 -3.84 3.11
CA THR A 167 14.34 -5.09 3.74
C THR A 167 13.21 -5.56 4.65
N ILE A 168 12.49 -6.60 4.23
CA ILE A 168 11.32 -7.14 4.92
C ILE A 168 11.74 -8.42 5.67
N GLY A 169 11.51 -8.44 6.99
CA GLY A 169 11.76 -9.61 7.85
C GLY A 169 12.94 -9.49 8.78
#